data_497c3eea55b0192f72351c1390547833
#
_entry.id   497c3eea55b0192f72351c1390547833
#
_cell.length_a   1.000
_cell.length_b   1.000
_cell.length_c   1.000
_cell.angle_alpha   90.00
_cell.angle_beta   90.00
_cell.angle_gamma   90.00
#
_symmetry.space_group_name_H-M   'P 1'
#
loop_
_entity.id
_entity.type
_entity.pdbx_description
1 polymer ?
#
loop_
_entity_poly.entity_id
_entity_poly.type
_entity_poly.pdbx_seq_one_letter_code
_entity_poly.pdbx_strand_id
1 'polypeptide(L)'
;CIPVDPYYMIQRAADVGVPAELISAARAVNRTMPLHAANVIHEIMYKAGVPSGQGKILFLGWAYKPEVGDPRESPAEHLHEILEAKNISVSVWDPHLEASSYPSKVNIIEDIYLANEFDLVVLVTAHKACLEIDWERLGQNMRRKIVYDGRRVLNLKSLSKSGWQVHAIGKP
;
A
#
# COMPACT_ATOMS: atom_id res chain seq x y z
N CYS A 1 4.04 -9.77 -15.66
CA CYS A 1 4.49 -9.22 -16.96
C CYS A 1 4.92 -7.75 -16.84
N ILE A 2 4.05 -6.83 -16.41
CA ILE A 2 4.32 -5.38 -16.45
C ILE A 2 5.62 -4.96 -15.74
N PRO A 3 6.01 -5.50 -14.58
CA PRO A 3 7.29 -5.17 -13.97
C PRO A 3 8.50 -5.78 -14.66
N VAL A 4 8.31 -6.89 -15.40
CA VAL A 4 9.38 -7.73 -15.94
C VAL A 4 9.66 -7.42 -17.41
N ASP A 5 8.62 -7.23 -18.23
CA ASP A 5 8.75 -7.00 -19.68
C ASP A 5 9.73 -5.88 -20.08
N PRO A 6 9.78 -4.73 -19.36
CA PRO A 6 10.76 -3.70 -19.67
C PRO A 6 12.21 -4.15 -19.59
N TYR A 7 12.53 -5.14 -18.74
CA TYR A 7 13.89 -5.66 -18.64
C TYR A 7 14.29 -6.47 -19.86
N TYR A 8 13.36 -7.17 -20.52
CA TYR A 8 13.63 -7.83 -21.80
C TYR A 8 13.99 -6.81 -22.89
N MET A 9 13.29 -5.66 -22.91
CA MET A 9 13.61 -4.58 -23.83
C MET A 9 14.98 -3.96 -23.54
N ILE A 10 15.30 -3.72 -22.27
CA ILE A 10 16.61 -3.20 -21.84
C ILE A 10 17.71 -4.17 -22.28
N GLN A 11 17.54 -5.46 -22.02
CA GLN A 11 18.53 -6.49 -22.41
C GLN A 11 18.68 -6.55 -23.92
N ARG A 12 17.58 -6.59 -24.68
CA ARG A 12 17.64 -6.64 -26.14
C ARG A 12 18.30 -5.40 -26.74
N ALA A 13 18.04 -4.22 -26.19
CA ALA A 13 18.70 -2.99 -26.61
C ALA A 13 20.22 -3.05 -26.38
N ALA A 14 20.64 -3.57 -25.21
CA ALA A 14 22.05 -3.79 -24.90
C ALA A 14 22.72 -4.77 -25.87
N ASP A 15 22.06 -5.88 -26.23
CA ASP A 15 22.56 -6.90 -27.16
C ASP A 15 22.86 -6.34 -28.57
N VAL A 16 22.15 -5.28 -28.96
CA VAL A 16 22.36 -4.61 -30.25
C VAL A 16 23.15 -3.29 -30.12
N GLY A 17 23.73 -3.03 -28.95
CA GLY A 17 24.57 -1.85 -28.71
C GLY A 17 23.80 -0.52 -28.61
N VAL A 18 22.48 -0.54 -28.39
CA VAL A 18 21.64 0.66 -28.21
C VAL A 18 21.19 0.78 -26.78
N PRO A 19 21.60 1.82 -26.02
CA PRO A 19 21.18 1.94 -24.62
C PRO A 19 19.70 2.31 -24.47
N ALA A 20 18.97 1.58 -23.62
CA ALA A 20 17.56 1.85 -23.30
C ALA A 20 17.45 2.75 -22.06
N GLU A 21 18.05 3.95 -22.10
CA GLU A 21 18.18 4.84 -20.93
C GLU A 21 16.84 5.26 -20.34
N LEU A 22 15.87 5.65 -21.18
CA LEU A 22 14.56 6.08 -20.72
C LEU A 22 13.80 4.96 -19.98
N ILE A 23 13.82 3.75 -20.52
CA ILE A 23 13.16 2.58 -19.91
C ILE A 23 13.85 2.23 -18.59
N SER A 24 15.16 2.26 -18.58
CA SER A 24 15.97 1.98 -17.37
C SER A 24 15.69 3.00 -16.27
N ALA A 25 15.65 4.30 -16.59
CA ALA A 25 15.32 5.37 -15.65
C ALA A 25 13.89 5.23 -15.13
N ALA A 26 12.91 4.95 -15.98
CA ALA A 26 11.52 4.73 -15.59
C ALA A 26 11.38 3.55 -14.62
N ARG A 27 12.08 2.43 -14.88
CA ARG A 27 12.11 1.28 -13.96
C ARG A 27 12.77 1.61 -12.63
N ALA A 28 13.84 2.38 -12.64
CA ALA A 28 14.51 2.84 -11.42
C ALA A 28 13.55 3.66 -10.55
N VAL A 29 12.84 4.63 -11.13
CA VAL A 29 11.83 5.43 -10.41
C VAL A 29 10.73 4.52 -9.82
N ASN A 30 10.15 3.60 -10.61
CA ASN A 30 9.10 2.72 -10.11
C ASN A 30 9.57 1.83 -8.94
N ARG A 31 10.81 1.36 -8.97
CA ARG A 31 11.40 0.55 -7.89
C ARG A 31 11.56 1.32 -6.57
N THR A 32 11.70 2.64 -6.63
CA THR A 32 11.82 3.48 -5.43
C THR A 32 10.47 3.90 -4.83
N MET A 33 9.35 3.68 -5.54
CA MET A 33 8.03 4.11 -5.08
C MET A 33 7.57 3.50 -3.74
N PRO A 34 7.83 2.21 -3.44
CA PRO A 34 7.53 1.67 -2.11
C PRO A 34 8.28 2.39 -0.99
N LEU A 35 9.55 2.71 -1.20
CA LEU A 35 10.34 3.50 -0.23
C LEU A 35 9.79 4.91 -0.08
N HIS A 36 9.42 5.57 -1.17
CA HIS A 36 8.77 6.88 -1.13
C HIS A 36 7.46 6.82 -0.32
N ALA A 37 6.60 5.84 -0.59
CA ALA A 37 5.35 5.64 0.15
C ALA A 37 5.61 5.38 1.64
N ALA A 38 6.58 4.53 1.98
CA ALA A 38 6.95 4.26 3.37
C ALA A 38 7.42 5.52 4.11
N ASN A 39 8.18 6.40 3.46
CA ASN A 39 8.62 7.65 4.06
C ASN A 39 7.44 8.62 4.28
N VAL A 40 6.51 8.73 3.33
CA VAL A 40 5.28 9.53 3.50
C VAL A 40 4.42 8.97 4.64
N ILE A 41 4.22 7.67 4.70
CA ILE A 41 3.49 6.99 5.76
C ILE A 41 4.13 7.28 7.14
N HIS A 42 5.44 7.14 7.23
CA HIS A 42 6.18 7.44 8.45
C HIS A 42 6.00 8.90 8.89
N GLU A 43 6.05 9.85 7.95
CA GLU A 43 5.84 11.27 8.23
C GLU A 43 4.41 11.55 8.71
N ILE A 44 3.39 10.95 8.09
CA ILE A 44 1.99 11.05 8.51
C ILE A 44 1.83 10.56 9.96
N MET A 45 2.37 9.38 10.28
CA MET A 45 2.30 8.81 11.62
C MET A 45 3.04 9.65 12.66
N TYR A 46 4.22 10.16 12.31
CA TYR A 46 4.99 11.05 13.18
C TYR A 46 4.21 12.33 13.52
N LYS A 47 3.64 12.99 12.50
CA LYS A 47 2.78 14.18 12.68
C LYS A 47 1.53 13.90 13.50
N ALA A 48 1.02 12.68 13.44
CA ALA A 48 -0.11 12.22 14.24
C ALA A 48 0.25 11.83 15.70
N GLY A 49 1.53 11.96 16.08
CA GLY A 49 2.00 11.63 17.41
C GLY A 49 2.09 10.13 17.69
N VAL A 50 2.26 9.30 16.66
CA VAL A 50 2.54 7.86 16.83
C VAL A 50 4.02 7.70 17.20
N PRO A 51 4.36 7.07 18.33
CA PRO A 51 5.74 6.86 18.70
C PRO A 51 6.47 6.00 17.67
N SER A 52 7.74 6.32 17.41
CA SER A 52 8.55 5.54 16.48
C SER A 52 8.61 4.07 16.91
N GLY A 53 8.42 3.15 15.95
CA GLY A 53 8.44 1.72 16.21
C GLY A 53 7.23 1.14 16.97
N GLN A 54 6.14 1.89 17.12
CA GLN A 54 4.92 1.44 17.79
C GLN A 54 3.67 1.55 16.93
N GLY A 55 3.81 1.94 15.69
CA GLY A 55 2.69 2.12 14.79
C GLY A 55 2.06 0.81 14.34
N LYS A 56 0.73 0.80 14.18
CA LYS A 56 -0.02 -0.30 13.59
C LYS A 56 -0.77 0.19 12.36
N ILE A 57 -0.56 -0.46 11.23
CA ILE A 57 -1.13 -0.09 9.94
C ILE A 57 -2.02 -1.22 9.42
N LEU A 58 -3.16 -0.85 8.86
CA LEU A 58 -4.00 -1.75 8.08
C LEU A 58 -3.82 -1.46 6.59
N PHE A 59 -3.32 -2.44 5.83
CA PHE A 59 -3.31 -2.39 4.37
C PHE A 59 -4.64 -2.86 3.81
N LEU A 60 -5.19 -2.10 2.88
CA LEU A 60 -6.31 -2.49 2.04
C LEU A 60 -5.78 -2.86 0.66
N GLY A 61 -5.82 -4.14 0.36
CA GLY A 61 -5.26 -4.74 -0.85
C GLY A 61 -3.78 -5.09 -0.73
N TRP A 62 -3.44 -6.22 -1.32
CA TRP A 62 -2.07 -6.73 -1.45
C TRP A 62 -1.76 -7.14 -2.89
N ALA A 63 -2.77 -7.58 -3.64
CA ALA A 63 -2.62 -8.02 -5.01
C ALA A 63 -1.97 -6.96 -5.91
N TYR A 64 -1.32 -7.39 -6.97
CA TYR A 64 -0.66 -6.49 -7.92
C TYR A 64 -1.66 -5.57 -8.65
N LYS A 65 -2.83 -6.11 -9.04
CA LYS A 65 -3.89 -5.37 -9.75
C LYS A 65 -5.23 -5.48 -9.03
N PRO A 66 -6.09 -4.45 -9.16
CA PRO A 66 -7.47 -4.56 -8.71
C PRO A 66 -8.20 -5.73 -9.35
N GLU A 67 -9.07 -6.40 -8.58
CA GLU A 67 -9.95 -7.50 -9.01
C GLU A 67 -9.21 -8.75 -9.54
N VAL A 68 -7.95 -8.92 -9.17
CA VAL A 68 -7.14 -10.07 -9.57
C VAL A 68 -6.40 -10.61 -8.34
N GLY A 69 -6.58 -11.89 -8.02
CA GLY A 69 -5.90 -12.57 -6.91
C GLY A 69 -4.47 -13.01 -7.26
N ASP A 70 -3.63 -12.08 -7.72
CA ASP A 70 -2.22 -12.35 -8.03
C ASP A 70 -1.30 -11.43 -7.21
N PRO A 71 -0.58 -11.96 -6.20
CA PRO A 71 0.32 -11.18 -5.36
C PRO A 71 1.71 -10.97 -5.97
N ARG A 72 2.05 -11.68 -7.05
CA ARG A 72 3.41 -11.66 -7.63
C ARG A 72 3.80 -10.27 -8.10
N GLU A 73 5.02 -9.86 -7.75
CA GLU A 73 5.58 -8.55 -8.11
C GLU A 73 4.76 -7.36 -7.58
N SER A 74 3.92 -7.58 -6.56
CA SER A 74 3.16 -6.48 -5.95
C SER A 74 4.09 -5.54 -5.17
N PRO A 75 3.96 -4.22 -5.35
CA PRO A 75 4.68 -3.25 -4.54
C PRO A 75 4.27 -3.29 -3.06
N ALA A 76 3.15 -3.95 -2.72
CA ALA A 76 2.69 -4.13 -1.35
C ALA A 76 3.70 -4.89 -0.49
N GLU A 77 4.29 -5.97 -1.03
CA GLU A 77 5.28 -6.78 -0.32
C GLU A 77 6.51 -5.94 0.06
N HIS A 78 7.05 -5.21 -0.90
CA HIS A 78 8.23 -4.37 -0.64
C HIS A 78 7.93 -3.20 0.31
N LEU A 79 6.75 -2.60 0.21
CA LEU A 79 6.29 -1.58 1.16
C LEU A 79 6.15 -2.16 2.58
N HIS A 80 5.57 -3.35 2.71
CA HIS A 80 5.44 -4.08 3.97
C HIS A 80 6.82 -4.32 4.61
N GLU A 81 7.78 -4.88 3.86
CA GLU A 81 9.14 -5.13 4.35
C GLU A 81 9.82 -3.86 4.89
N ILE A 82 9.69 -2.74 4.17
CA ILE A 82 10.28 -1.47 4.60
C ILE A 82 9.66 -0.96 5.90
N LEU A 83 8.34 -1.11 6.08
CA LEU A 83 7.64 -0.67 7.28
C LEU A 83 7.96 -1.58 8.48
N GLU A 84 7.99 -2.90 8.28
CA GLU A 84 8.38 -3.86 9.31
C GLU A 84 9.84 -3.64 9.77
N ALA A 85 10.75 -3.33 8.84
CA ALA A 85 12.13 -2.98 9.18
C ALA A 85 12.23 -1.70 10.04
N LYS A 86 11.21 -0.86 10.05
CA LYS A 86 11.07 0.32 10.92
C LYS A 86 10.29 0.01 12.22
N ASN A 87 10.03 -1.27 12.51
CA ASN A 87 9.21 -1.76 13.64
C ASN A 87 7.77 -1.21 13.61
N ILE A 88 7.21 -0.99 12.43
CA ILE A 88 5.82 -0.64 12.22
C ILE A 88 5.06 -1.93 11.87
N SER A 89 4.13 -2.33 12.71
CA SER A 89 3.34 -3.54 12.48
C SER A 89 2.31 -3.33 11.38
N VAL A 90 2.27 -4.23 10.41
CA VAL A 90 1.35 -4.16 9.28
C VAL A 90 0.44 -5.38 9.28
N SER A 91 -0.87 -5.14 9.21
CA SER A 91 -1.87 -6.18 8.95
C SER A 91 -2.52 -5.92 7.59
N VAL A 92 -2.91 -6.97 6.91
CA VAL A 92 -3.38 -6.89 5.52
C VAL A 92 -4.77 -7.50 5.38
N TRP A 93 -5.62 -6.82 4.64
CA TRP A 93 -6.86 -7.35 4.13
C TRP A 93 -6.89 -7.23 2.61
N ASP A 94 -7.15 -8.33 1.92
CA ASP A 94 -7.35 -8.36 0.48
C ASP A 94 -8.49 -9.35 0.16
N PRO A 95 -9.57 -8.91 -0.50
CA PRO A 95 -10.74 -9.76 -0.74
C PRO A 95 -10.53 -10.83 -1.82
N HIS A 96 -9.42 -10.81 -2.55
CA HIS A 96 -9.12 -11.70 -3.67
C HIS A 96 -7.98 -12.67 -3.41
N LEU A 97 -7.35 -12.61 -2.22
CA LEU A 97 -6.22 -13.46 -1.88
C LEU A 97 -6.55 -14.40 -0.72
N GLU A 98 -6.20 -15.65 -0.89
CA GLU A 98 -6.23 -16.63 0.20
C GLU A 98 -5.00 -16.52 1.10
N ALA A 99 -5.11 -16.98 2.34
CA ALA A 99 -4.02 -16.93 3.32
C ALA A 99 -2.70 -17.55 2.82
N SER A 100 -2.79 -18.61 2.02
CA SER A 100 -1.64 -19.28 1.41
C SER A 100 -0.88 -18.44 0.37
N SER A 101 -1.49 -17.35 -0.11
CA SER A 101 -0.90 -16.45 -1.13
C SER A 101 0.06 -15.41 -0.55
N TYR A 102 0.10 -15.28 0.77
CA TYR A 102 0.96 -14.30 1.45
C TYR A 102 2.27 -14.92 1.93
N PRO A 103 3.35 -14.14 2.05
CA PRO A 103 4.52 -14.54 2.81
C PRO A 103 4.14 -14.91 4.25
N SER A 104 4.82 -15.90 4.83
CA SER A 104 4.47 -16.47 6.15
C SER A 104 4.49 -15.49 7.34
N LYS A 105 5.07 -14.31 7.16
CA LYS A 105 5.18 -13.28 8.20
C LYS A 105 4.08 -12.22 8.14
N VAL A 106 3.21 -12.25 7.13
CA VAL A 106 2.16 -11.26 6.96
C VAL A 106 0.99 -11.57 7.89
N ASN A 107 0.57 -10.60 8.69
CA ASN A 107 -0.62 -10.71 9.52
C ASN A 107 -1.87 -10.41 8.68
N ILE A 108 -2.73 -11.40 8.51
CA ILE A 108 -3.90 -11.33 7.64
C ILE A 108 -5.15 -11.04 8.47
N ILE A 109 -5.98 -10.12 7.99
CA ILE A 109 -7.29 -9.78 8.56
C ILE A 109 -8.37 -10.34 7.63
N GLU A 110 -9.26 -11.16 8.15
CA GLU A 110 -10.39 -11.71 7.39
C GLU A 110 -11.57 -10.73 7.31
N ASP A 111 -11.87 -10.05 8.41
CA ASP A 111 -12.91 -9.00 8.49
C ASP A 111 -12.31 -7.69 8.98
N ILE A 112 -12.31 -6.69 8.11
CA ILE A 112 -11.77 -5.35 8.42
C ILE A 112 -12.52 -4.64 9.54
N TYR A 113 -13.79 -4.99 9.78
CA TYR A 113 -14.59 -4.37 10.83
C TYR A 113 -14.33 -4.96 12.21
N LEU A 114 -13.62 -6.09 12.28
CA LEU A 114 -13.05 -6.64 13.51
C LEU A 114 -11.63 -6.15 13.76
N ALA A 115 -11.03 -5.48 12.77
CA ALA A 115 -9.72 -4.85 12.90
C ALA A 115 -9.77 -3.73 13.93
N ASN A 116 -8.88 -3.76 14.90
CA ASN A 116 -8.88 -2.80 15.99
C ASN A 116 -7.49 -2.24 16.30
N GLU A 117 -7.46 -1.08 16.95
CA GLU A 117 -6.23 -0.44 17.40
C GLU A 117 -5.21 -0.09 16.30
N PHE A 118 -5.65 0.17 15.07
CA PHE A 118 -4.79 0.68 14.01
C PHE A 118 -4.67 2.21 14.08
N ASP A 119 -3.49 2.70 13.74
CA ASP A 119 -3.18 4.13 13.71
C ASP A 119 -3.39 4.73 12.31
N LEU A 120 -3.31 3.91 11.27
CA LEU A 120 -3.41 4.33 9.88
C LEU A 120 -3.99 3.22 9.01
N VAL A 121 -4.83 3.58 8.07
CA VAL A 121 -5.26 2.72 6.96
C VAL A 121 -4.51 3.14 5.69
N VAL A 122 -3.98 2.20 4.94
CA VAL A 122 -3.27 2.45 3.67
C VAL A 122 -3.96 1.70 2.55
N LEU A 123 -4.50 2.41 1.57
CA LEU A 123 -5.03 1.78 0.36
C LEU A 123 -3.87 1.49 -0.60
N VAL A 124 -3.53 0.22 -0.74
CA VAL A 124 -2.43 -0.27 -1.58
C VAL A 124 -2.95 -0.76 -2.93
N THR A 125 -4.01 -1.57 -2.96
CA THR A 125 -4.65 -2.04 -4.19
C THR A 125 -6.14 -1.70 -4.16
N ALA A 126 -6.60 -0.99 -5.20
CA ALA A 126 -7.94 -0.42 -5.25
C ALA A 126 -8.97 -1.44 -5.77
N HIS A 127 -9.25 -2.50 -5.00
CA HIS A 127 -10.36 -3.40 -5.28
C HIS A 127 -11.70 -2.67 -5.13
N LYS A 128 -12.75 -3.11 -5.85
CA LYS A 128 -14.10 -2.54 -5.71
C LYS A 128 -14.57 -2.58 -4.26
N ALA A 129 -14.33 -3.69 -3.58
CA ALA A 129 -14.66 -3.85 -2.17
C ALA A 129 -14.02 -2.77 -1.27
N CYS A 130 -12.84 -2.24 -1.63
CA CYS A 130 -12.22 -1.12 -0.90
C CYS A 130 -12.99 0.20 -1.06
N LEU A 131 -13.72 0.38 -2.18
CA LEU A 131 -14.52 1.58 -2.45
C LEU A 131 -15.88 1.53 -1.74
N GLU A 132 -16.33 0.34 -1.36
CA GLU A 132 -17.61 0.05 -0.70
C GLU A 132 -17.49 -0.06 0.83
N ILE A 133 -16.30 0.19 1.39
CA ILE A 133 -16.06 0.13 2.83
C ILE A 133 -16.95 1.14 3.56
N ASP A 134 -17.64 0.67 4.61
CA ASP A 134 -18.27 1.53 5.61
C ASP A 134 -17.17 2.13 6.53
N TRP A 135 -16.69 3.30 6.14
CA TRP A 135 -15.63 4.02 6.84
C TRP A 135 -16.04 4.49 8.23
N GLU A 136 -17.33 4.70 8.47
CA GLU A 136 -17.82 5.08 9.79
C GLU A 136 -17.69 3.90 10.74
N ARG A 137 -18.13 2.72 10.32
CA ARG A 137 -17.99 1.47 11.08
C ARG A 137 -16.52 1.10 11.30
N LEU A 138 -15.69 1.14 10.26
CA LEU A 138 -14.26 0.87 10.38
C LEU A 138 -13.61 1.83 11.38
N GLY A 139 -13.97 3.11 11.34
CA GLY A 139 -13.42 4.14 12.20
C GLY A 139 -13.75 3.99 13.68
N GLN A 140 -14.74 3.19 14.07
CA GLN A 140 -15.11 2.98 15.47
C GLN A 140 -14.03 2.25 16.25
N ASN A 141 -13.27 1.38 15.59
CA ASN A 141 -12.24 0.53 16.19
C ASN A 141 -10.81 1.04 15.96
N MET A 142 -10.65 2.16 15.25
CA MET A 142 -9.35 2.75 14.98
C MET A 142 -8.86 3.57 16.18
N ARG A 143 -7.56 3.52 16.48
CA ARG A 143 -6.94 4.48 17.42
C ARG A 143 -6.95 5.90 16.86
N ARG A 144 -6.72 6.00 15.54
CA ARG A 144 -6.74 7.26 14.80
C ARG A 144 -7.43 7.05 13.47
N LYS A 145 -8.36 7.93 13.13
CA LYS A 145 -9.05 7.93 11.83
C LYS A 145 -8.17 8.60 10.78
N ILE A 146 -7.10 7.94 10.38
CA ILE A 146 -6.17 8.44 9.37
C ILE A 146 -6.15 7.44 8.21
N VAL A 147 -6.20 7.95 6.98
CA VAL A 147 -6.10 7.14 5.77
C VAL A 147 -5.10 7.75 4.79
N TYR A 148 -4.25 6.89 4.20
CA TYR A 148 -3.39 7.22 3.06
C TYR A 148 -3.88 6.48 1.83
N ASP A 149 -4.43 7.22 0.87
CA ASP A 149 -4.88 6.70 -0.42
C ASP A 149 -3.72 6.65 -1.42
N GLY A 150 -3.10 5.50 -1.55
CA GLY A 150 -2.01 5.24 -2.48
C GLY A 150 -2.44 5.18 -3.95
N ARG A 151 -3.73 5.26 -4.26
CA ARG A 151 -4.30 5.11 -5.61
C ARG A 151 -5.11 6.31 -6.08
N ARG A 152 -5.45 7.24 -5.20
CA ARG A 152 -6.28 8.42 -5.44
C ARG A 152 -7.68 8.08 -5.98
N VAL A 153 -8.30 7.07 -5.41
CA VAL A 153 -9.63 6.60 -5.81
C VAL A 153 -10.70 6.82 -4.75
N LEU A 154 -10.31 7.12 -3.50
CA LEU A 154 -11.25 7.35 -2.42
C LEU A 154 -11.92 8.71 -2.52
N ASN A 155 -13.16 8.82 -2.05
CA ASN A 155 -13.84 10.10 -1.93
C ASN A 155 -13.33 10.88 -0.71
N LEU A 156 -12.24 11.63 -0.91
CA LEU A 156 -11.54 12.34 0.17
C LEU A 156 -12.46 13.32 0.91
N LYS A 157 -13.40 13.96 0.20
CA LYS A 157 -14.35 14.92 0.81
C LYS A 157 -15.33 14.21 1.74
N SER A 158 -15.84 13.05 1.34
CA SER A 158 -16.75 12.25 2.16
C SER A 158 -16.04 11.76 3.43
N LEU A 159 -14.83 11.21 3.28
CA LEU A 159 -14.01 10.74 4.40
C LEU A 159 -13.72 11.86 5.42
N SER A 160 -13.32 13.04 4.95
CA SER A 160 -13.07 14.18 5.84
C SER A 160 -14.33 14.60 6.61
N LYS A 161 -15.52 14.51 6.00
CA LYS A 161 -16.79 14.80 6.69
C LYS A 161 -17.10 13.78 7.79
N SER A 162 -16.67 12.52 7.62
CA SER A 162 -16.79 11.46 8.62
C SER A 162 -15.66 11.46 9.67
N GLY A 163 -14.87 12.54 9.71
CA GLY A 163 -13.82 12.75 10.71
C GLY A 163 -12.50 12.04 10.41
N TRP A 164 -12.28 11.57 9.18
CA TRP A 164 -10.99 11.00 8.77
C TRP A 164 -10.01 12.10 8.35
N GLN A 165 -8.79 12.01 8.83
CA GLN A 165 -7.66 12.73 8.27
C GLN A 165 -7.20 11.99 7.02
N VAL A 166 -7.22 12.68 5.87
CA VAL A 166 -7.03 12.03 4.57
C VAL A 166 -5.77 12.56 3.90
N HIS A 167 -4.92 11.63 3.55
CA HIS A 167 -3.73 11.84 2.74
C HIS A 167 -3.83 11.03 1.45
N ALA A 168 -3.15 11.45 0.40
CA ALA A 168 -3.13 10.72 -0.85
C ALA A 168 -1.77 10.86 -1.53
N ILE A 169 -1.42 9.90 -2.39
CA ILE A 169 -0.21 9.99 -3.20
C ILE A 169 -0.18 11.30 -3.99
N GLY A 170 0.95 12.01 -3.92
CA GLY A 170 1.10 13.34 -4.53
C GLY A 170 0.34 14.48 -3.81
N LYS A 171 -0.26 14.20 -2.67
CA LYS A 171 -0.91 15.18 -1.77
C LYS A 171 -0.82 14.66 -0.34
N PRO A 172 0.36 14.77 0.29
CA PRO A 172 0.59 14.33 1.67
C PRO A 172 -0.13 15.22 2.68
#